data_ffb2ddedc3553b258802f0bf44244864
#
_entry.id   ffb2ddedc3553b258802f0bf44244864
#
_cell.length_a   1.000
_cell.length_b   1.000
_cell.length_c   1.000
_cell.angle_alpha   90.00
_cell.angle_beta   90.00
_cell.angle_gamma   90.00
#
_symmetry.space_group_name_H-M   'P 1'
#
loop_
_entity.id
_entity.type
_entity.pdbx_description
1 polymer ?
#
loop_
_entity_poly.entity_id
_entity_poly.type
_entity_poly.pdbx_seq_one_letter_code
_entity_poly.pdbx_strand_id
1 'polypeptide(L)'
;MTAASMKEPGAYFARHRYARLTARKARLIADMIRGRSCNQALEILEFAPQRAAVFYKKVLASAIANAAQNEEVDVNRLYVHDSRADEGPLLNNRMRYRPGPQGRAMPYAKKTSHLTVVVREVPQG
;
A
#
# COMPACT_ATOMS: atom_id res chain seq x y z
N MET A 1 12.06 3.80 1.31
CA MET A 1 11.55 5.14 0.96
C MET A 1 11.59 6.04 2.19
N THR A 2 12.09 7.22 2.02
CA THR A 2 12.15 8.22 3.09
C THR A 2 10.98 9.19 2.95
N ALA A 3 10.67 9.93 4.02
CA ALA A 3 9.68 11.00 3.94
C ALA A 3 10.06 12.06 2.90
N ALA A 4 11.34 12.22 2.61
CA ALA A 4 11.82 13.16 1.58
C ALA A 4 11.35 12.78 0.19
N SER A 5 11.30 11.48 -0.17
CA SER A 5 10.82 11.07 -1.50
C SER A 5 9.34 11.34 -1.72
N MET A 6 8.54 11.38 -0.65
CA MET A 6 7.13 11.75 -0.72
C MET A 6 6.92 13.24 -0.93
N LYS A 7 7.89 14.06 -0.54
CA LYS A 7 7.83 15.52 -0.63
C LYS A 7 8.52 16.07 -1.88
N GLU A 8 9.11 15.21 -2.70
CA GLU A 8 9.76 15.65 -3.92
C GLU A 8 8.75 16.28 -4.90
N PRO A 9 9.16 17.35 -5.60
CA PRO A 9 8.30 17.94 -6.63
C PRO A 9 7.92 16.89 -7.69
N GLY A 10 6.64 16.83 -8.05
CA GLY A 10 6.14 15.89 -9.04
C GLY A 10 5.84 14.50 -8.50
N ALA A 11 5.98 14.29 -7.20
CA ALA A 11 5.59 13.05 -6.56
C ALA A 11 4.20 13.21 -5.91
N TYR A 12 3.35 12.23 -6.12
CA TYR A 12 1.99 12.21 -5.56
C TYR A 12 1.83 10.91 -4.79
N PHE A 13 1.19 10.96 -3.64
CA PHE A 13 1.08 9.78 -2.79
C PHE A 13 -0.31 9.61 -2.21
N ALA A 14 -0.60 8.39 -1.77
CA ALA A 14 -1.77 8.07 -0.97
C ALA A 14 -1.38 7.04 0.08
N ARG A 15 -2.09 7.04 1.19
CA ARG A 15 -1.88 6.13 2.30
C ARG A 15 -3.20 5.50 2.73
N HIS A 16 -3.10 4.25 3.14
CA HIS A 16 -4.17 3.58 3.88
C HIS A 16 -3.61 3.21 5.25
N ARG A 17 -4.00 3.96 6.25
CA ARG A 17 -3.56 3.70 7.63
C ARG A 17 -4.45 2.66 8.29
N TYR A 18 -3.85 1.85 9.17
CA TYR A 18 -4.56 0.84 9.96
C TYR A 18 -5.29 -0.19 9.11
N ALA A 19 -4.71 -0.56 7.98
CA ALA A 19 -5.25 -1.65 7.17
C ALA A 19 -5.18 -2.96 7.95
N ARG A 20 -6.26 -3.74 7.91
CA ARG A 20 -6.37 -4.97 8.70
C ARG A 20 -5.69 -6.14 8.00
N LEU A 21 -4.37 -6.04 7.87
CA LEU A 21 -3.52 -7.11 7.33
C LEU A 21 -2.12 -6.97 7.87
N THR A 22 -1.35 -8.06 7.80
CA THR A 22 0.04 -8.04 8.26
C THR A 22 0.92 -7.34 7.23
N ALA A 23 1.92 -6.60 7.70
CA ALA A 23 2.87 -5.92 6.82
C ALA A 23 3.63 -6.91 5.93
N ARG A 24 3.94 -8.11 6.45
CA ARG A 24 4.65 -9.14 5.69
C ARG A 24 3.89 -9.53 4.42
N LYS A 25 2.57 -9.79 4.53
CA LYS A 25 1.72 -10.13 3.38
C LYS A 25 1.54 -8.94 2.45
N ALA A 26 1.41 -7.74 3.01
CA ALA A 26 1.29 -6.52 2.22
C ALA A 26 2.55 -6.25 1.41
N ARG A 27 3.74 -6.50 1.96
CA ARG A 27 5.01 -6.27 1.25
C ARG A 27 5.16 -7.13 0.01
N LEU A 28 4.57 -8.32 -0.02
CA LEU A 28 4.60 -9.16 -1.22
C LEU A 28 3.93 -8.44 -2.39
N ILE A 29 2.80 -7.82 -2.14
CA ILE A 29 2.08 -7.06 -3.17
C ILE A 29 2.80 -5.75 -3.49
N ALA A 30 3.33 -5.06 -2.47
CA ALA A 30 4.08 -3.83 -2.69
C ALA A 30 5.28 -4.05 -3.63
N ASP A 31 5.98 -5.17 -3.46
CA ASP A 31 7.12 -5.51 -4.29
C ASP A 31 6.71 -5.83 -5.74
N MET A 32 5.51 -6.38 -5.93
CA MET A 32 5.01 -6.71 -7.28
C MET A 32 4.73 -5.47 -8.12
N ILE A 33 4.31 -4.37 -7.51
CA ILE A 33 3.91 -3.16 -8.24
C ILE A 33 4.98 -2.08 -8.29
N ARG A 34 6.00 -2.18 -7.45
CA ARG A 34 7.06 -1.16 -7.41
C ARG A 34 7.80 -1.11 -8.73
N GLY A 35 7.97 0.09 -9.28
CA GLY A 35 8.69 0.31 -10.54
C GLY A 35 7.87 0.04 -11.79
N ARG A 36 6.62 -0.38 -11.66
CA ARG A 36 5.73 -0.61 -12.80
C ARG A 36 4.98 0.66 -13.17
N SER A 37 4.58 0.78 -14.44
CA SER A 37 3.65 1.85 -14.81
C SER A 37 2.34 1.68 -14.04
N CYS A 38 1.63 2.77 -13.79
CA CYS A 38 0.37 2.68 -13.04
C CYS A 38 -0.65 1.79 -13.74
N ASN A 39 -0.69 1.80 -15.07
CA ASN A 39 -1.59 0.92 -15.82
C ASN A 39 -1.25 -0.55 -15.61
N GLN A 40 0.04 -0.91 -15.67
CA GLN A 40 0.47 -2.29 -15.41
C GLN A 40 0.22 -2.69 -13.95
N ALA A 41 0.47 -1.77 -13.01
CA ALA A 41 0.24 -2.04 -11.60
C ALA A 41 -1.24 -2.32 -11.33
N LEU A 42 -2.15 -1.56 -11.93
CA LEU A 42 -3.59 -1.79 -11.79
C LEU A 42 -3.99 -3.16 -12.33
N GLU A 43 -3.44 -3.57 -13.47
CA GLU A 43 -3.69 -4.89 -14.03
C GLU A 43 -3.20 -6.00 -13.09
N ILE A 44 -1.98 -5.86 -12.56
CA ILE A 44 -1.41 -6.83 -11.62
C ILE A 44 -2.31 -6.97 -10.38
N LEU A 45 -2.77 -5.83 -9.82
CA LEU A 45 -3.59 -5.83 -8.62
C LEU A 45 -4.97 -6.42 -8.87
N GLU A 46 -5.52 -6.23 -10.07
CA GLU A 46 -6.84 -6.77 -10.41
C GLU A 46 -6.84 -8.30 -10.45
N PHE A 47 -5.75 -8.89 -10.96
CA PHE A 47 -5.65 -10.34 -11.13
C PHE A 47 -4.94 -11.05 -9.96
N ALA A 48 -4.36 -10.31 -9.02
CA ALA A 48 -3.69 -10.92 -7.88
C ALA A 48 -4.74 -11.52 -6.91
N PRO A 49 -4.57 -12.79 -6.50
CA PRO A 49 -5.55 -13.43 -5.62
C PRO A 49 -5.43 -13.02 -4.15
N GLN A 50 -4.33 -12.36 -3.78
CA GLN A 50 -4.08 -11.98 -2.39
C GLN A 50 -5.02 -10.86 -1.94
N ARG A 51 -5.47 -10.95 -0.68
CA ARG A 51 -6.34 -9.93 -0.08
C ARG A 51 -5.70 -8.54 -0.08
N ALA A 52 -4.39 -8.47 0.13
CA ALA A 52 -3.66 -7.21 0.16
C ALA A 52 -3.77 -6.44 -1.17
N ALA A 53 -3.98 -7.14 -2.29
CA ALA A 53 -4.12 -6.51 -3.61
C ALA A 53 -5.32 -5.56 -3.66
N VAL A 54 -6.42 -5.89 -2.99
CA VAL A 54 -7.63 -5.05 -2.94
C VAL A 54 -7.31 -3.72 -2.26
N PHE A 55 -6.56 -3.76 -1.17
CA PHE A 55 -6.15 -2.56 -0.45
C PHE A 55 -5.21 -1.70 -1.29
N TYR A 56 -4.19 -2.31 -1.91
CA TYR A 56 -3.27 -1.56 -2.76
C TYR A 56 -3.93 -0.97 -4.00
N LYS A 57 -4.91 -1.67 -4.56
CA LYS A 57 -5.67 -1.13 -5.69
C LYS A 57 -6.35 0.20 -5.33
N LYS A 58 -6.96 0.26 -4.16
CA LYS A 58 -7.60 1.48 -3.67
C LYS A 58 -6.58 2.59 -3.41
N VAL A 59 -5.45 2.26 -2.79
CA VAL A 59 -4.39 3.23 -2.49
C VAL A 59 -3.79 3.78 -3.78
N LEU A 60 -3.51 2.91 -4.75
CA LEU A 60 -2.97 3.32 -6.05
C LEU A 60 -3.96 4.21 -6.80
N ALA A 61 -5.23 3.85 -6.84
CA ALA A 61 -6.26 4.67 -7.48
C ALA A 61 -6.35 6.05 -6.83
N SER A 62 -6.23 6.12 -5.51
CA SER A 62 -6.22 7.38 -4.77
C SER A 62 -4.99 8.23 -5.13
N ALA A 63 -3.81 7.62 -5.23
CA ALA A 63 -2.57 8.32 -5.62
C ALA A 63 -2.68 8.88 -7.05
N ILE A 64 -3.23 8.09 -7.96
CA ILE A 64 -3.46 8.53 -9.36
C ILE A 64 -4.45 9.70 -9.38
N ALA A 65 -5.52 9.63 -8.60
CA ALA A 65 -6.49 10.72 -8.52
C ALA A 65 -5.87 12.01 -7.98
N ASN A 66 -4.98 11.90 -6.98
CA ASN A 66 -4.24 13.05 -6.46
C ASN A 66 -3.34 13.67 -7.53
N ALA A 67 -2.67 12.84 -8.34
CA ALA A 67 -1.85 13.32 -9.45
C ALA A 67 -2.70 13.98 -10.54
N ALA A 68 -3.88 13.44 -10.83
CA ALA A 68 -4.77 13.94 -11.86
C ALA A 68 -5.36 15.31 -11.54
N GLN A 69 -5.32 15.75 -10.28
CA GLN A 69 -5.72 17.11 -9.90
C GLN A 69 -4.80 18.18 -10.52
N ASN A 70 -3.59 17.82 -10.86
CA ASN A 70 -2.69 18.72 -11.57
C ASN A 70 -2.88 18.50 -13.08
N GLU A 71 -3.42 19.51 -13.78
CA GLU A 71 -3.74 19.44 -15.20
C GLU A 71 -2.50 19.23 -16.09
N GLU A 72 -1.31 19.57 -15.59
CA GLU A 72 -0.06 19.41 -16.33
C GLU A 72 0.44 17.99 -16.35
N VAL A 73 -0.13 17.10 -15.52
CA VAL A 73 0.32 15.71 -15.39
C VAL A 73 -0.43 14.83 -16.39
N ASP A 74 0.33 14.06 -17.17
CA ASP A 74 -0.24 13.02 -18.01
C ASP A 74 -0.36 11.74 -17.20
N VAL A 75 -1.59 11.36 -16.85
CA VAL A 75 -1.89 10.18 -16.04
C VAL A 75 -1.34 8.90 -16.68
N ASN A 76 -1.31 8.82 -18.00
CA ASN A 76 -0.80 7.63 -18.70
C ASN A 76 0.73 7.47 -18.59
N ARG A 77 1.43 8.50 -18.14
CA ARG A 77 2.87 8.49 -17.94
C ARG A 77 3.28 8.28 -16.48
N LEU A 78 2.32 8.10 -15.58
CA LEU A 78 2.61 7.83 -14.17
C LEU A 78 3.16 6.42 -13.99
N TYR A 79 4.11 6.28 -13.07
CA TYR A 79 4.63 4.99 -12.65
C TYR A 79 4.68 4.92 -11.12
N VAL A 80 4.68 3.72 -10.59
CA VAL A 80 4.80 3.52 -9.15
C VAL A 80 6.27 3.72 -8.78
N HIS A 81 6.57 4.90 -8.25
CA HIS A 81 7.92 5.26 -7.84
C HIS A 81 8.32 4.47 -6.60
N ASP A 82 7.41 4.31 -5.67
CA ASP A 82 7.64 3.50 -4.49
C ASP A 82 6.31 2.98 -3.94
N SER A 83 6.36 1.83 -3.30
CA SER A 83 5.25 1.28 -2.55
C SER A 83 5.81 0.57 -1.33
N ARG A 84 5.15 0.75 -0.19
CA ARG A 84 5.63 0.14 1.04
C ARG A 84 4.50 -0.18 2.00
N ALA A 85 4.80 -1.07 2.93
CA ALA A 85 3.91 -1.41 4.02
C ALA A 85 4.71 -1.33 5.33
N ASP A 86 4.27 -0.47 6.22
CA ASP A 86 4.86 -0.30 7.53
C ASP A 86 3.99 -0.99 8.58
N GLU A 87 4.60 -1.57 9.59
CA GLU A 87 3.84 -2.18 10.68
C GLU A 87 3.09 -1.11 11.46
N GLY A 88 1.80 -1.34 11.69
CA GLY A 88 0.98 -0.51 12.54
C GLY A 88 0.80 -1.15 13.91
N PRO A 89 0.02 -0.49 14.81
CA PRO A 89 -0.28 -1.05 16.10
C PRO A 89 -1.18 -2.27 16.00
N LEU A 90 -1.27 -3.05 17.06
CA LEU A 90 -2.25 -4.12 17.14
C LEU A 90 -3.66 -3.56 17.07
N LEU A 91 -4.56 -4.31 16.46
CA LEU A 91 -5.96 -3.89 16.33
C LEU A 91 -6.52 -3.59 17.72
N ASN A 92 -7.07 -2.38 17.91
CA ASN A 92 -7.52 -1.85 19.18
C ASN A 92 -6.39 -1.76 20.24
N ASN A 93 -5.12 -1.76 19.83
CA ASN A 93 -3.94 -1.73 20.70
C ASN A 93 -3.88 -2.87 21.72
N ARG A 94 -4.48 -4.03 21.40
CA ARG A 94 -4.56 -5.15 22.34
C ARG A 94 -4.23 -6.49 21.67
N MET A 95 -3.59 -7.35 22.44
CA MET A 95 -3.54 -8.77 22.13
C MET A 95 -4.92 -9.37 22.28
N ARG A 96 -5.27 -10.30 21.41
CA ARG A 96 -6.50 -11.07 21.49
C ARG A 96 -6.18 -12.48 21.95
N TYR A 97 -7.19 -13.18 22.44
CA TYR A 97 -7.03 -14.52 22.97
C TYR A 97 -7.98 -15.48 22.27
N ARG A 98 -7.47 -16.68 22.02
CA ARG A 98 -8.27 -17.79 21.48
C ARG A 98 -8.31 -18.90 22.50
N PRO A 99 -9.39 -19.72 22.57
CA PRO A 99 -9.39 -20.92 23.39
C PRO A 99 -8.27 -21.85 22.97
N GLY A 100 -7.45 -22.25 23.92
CA GLY A 100 -6.39 -23.23 23.69
C GLY A 100 -6.74 -24.59 24.25
N PRO A 101 -5.82 -25.58 24.15
CA PRO A 101 -6.03 -26.90 24.73
C PRO A 101 -6.27 -26.81 26.24
N GLN A 102 -7.16 -27.65 26.73
CA GLN A 102 -7.49 -27.76 28.18
C GLN A 102 -8.01 -26.44 28.78
N GLY A 103 -8.73 -25.65 27.97
CA GLY A 103 -9.37 -24.40 28.44
C GLY A 103 -8.42 -23.24 28.68
N ARG A 104 -7.17 -23.33 28.27
CA ARG A 104 -6.22 -22.22 28.36
C ARG A 104 -6.48 -21.21 27.26
N ALA A 105 -6.37 -19.93 27.59
CA ALA A 105 -6.39 -18.86 26.61
C ALA A 105 -5.04 -18.79 25.89
N MET A 106 -5.06 -18.78 24.54
CA MET A 106 -3.85 -18.63 23.74
C MET A 106 -3.81 -17.21 23.18
N PRO A 107 -2.77 -16.43 23.49
CA PRO A 107 -2.67 -15.08 22.97
C PRO A 107 -2.38 -15.08 21.46
N TYR A 108 -2.97 -14.15 20.72
CA TYR A 108 -2.63 -13.89 19.33
C TYR A 108 -2.77 -12.40 19.04
N ALA A 109 -2.05 -11.93 18.02
CA ALA A 109 -2.04 -10.52 17.65
C ALA A 109 -2.80 -10.32 16.34
N LYS A 110 -3.78 -9.43 16.35
CA LYS A 110 -4.36 -8.87 15.11
C LYS A 110 -3.53 -7.66 14.73
N LYS A 111 -2.68 -7.85 13.74
CA LYS A 111 -1.77 -6.80 13.29
C LYS A 111 -2.44 -5.90 12.27
N THR A 112 -2.06 -4.63 12.29
CA THR A 112 -2.42 -3.68 11.24
C THR A 112 -1.17 -3.23 10.51
N SER A 113 -1.34 -2.60 9.36
CA SER A 113 -0.23 -2.03 8.61
C SER A 113 -0.66 -0.72 7.96
N HIS A 114 0.33 0.09 7.65
CA HIS A 114 0.13 1.35 6.94
C HIS A 114 0.69 1.19 5.53
N LEU A 115 -0.18 1.32 4.55
CA LEU A 115 0.17 1.14 3.14
C LEU A 115 0.39 2.50 2.51
N THR A 116 1.50 2.65 1.78
CA THR A 116 1.83 3.90 1.10
C THR A 116 2.21 3.59 -0.33
N VAL A 117 1.67 4.35 -1.28
CA VAL A 117 2.05 4.28 -2.69
C VAL A 117 2.40 5.69 -3.15
N VAL A 118 3.55 5.82 -3.79
CA VAL A 118 4.01 7.08 -4.38
C VAL A 118 4.08 6.90 -5.88
N VAL A 119 3.48 7.82 -6.62
CA VAL A 119 3.52 7.81 -8.09
C VAL A 119 4.22 9.08 -8.60
N ARG A 120 4.91 8.95 -9.71
CA ARG A 120 5.56 10.06 -10.41
C ARG A 120 5.35 9.91 -11.90
N GLU A 121 5.44 11.02 -12.60
CA GLU A 121 5.45 11.03 -14.06
C GLU A 121 6.83 10.59 -14.57
N VAL A 122 6.85 9.75 -15.59
CA VAL A 122 8.11 9.31 -16.22
C VAL A 122 8.82 10.55 -16.77
N PRO A 123 10.13 10.74 -16.45
CA PRO A 123 10.86 11.88 -17.00
C PRO A 123 10.86 11.87 -18.51
N GLN A 124 10.72 13.06 -19.11
CA GLN A 124 10.91 13.26 -20.53
C GLN A 124 12.40 13.33 -20.80
N GLY A 125 12.91 12.37 -21.53
CA GLY A 125 14.33 12.39 -21.83
C GLY A 125 14.65 11.69 -23.10
#